data_42c1efcbd487929f12a4a6fc32630969
#
_entry.id   42c1efcbd487929f12a4a6fc32630969
#
_cell.length_a   1.000
_cell.length_b   1.000
_cell.length_c   1.000
_cell.angle_alpha   90.00
_cell.angle_beta   90.00
_cell.angle_gamma   90.00
#
_symmetry.space_group_name_H-M   'P 1'
#
loop_
_entity.id
_entity.type
_entity.pdbx_description
1 polymer ?
#
loop_
_entity_poly.entity_id
_entity_poly.type
_entity_poly.pdbx_seq_one_letter_code
_entity_poly.pdbx_strand_id
1 'polypeptide(L)'
;MLTSVILIVLMLLLSAFFSGMEIAFTSKNRLKLEIDRKQSRMFDRIADIFSRHPGQYITTILVGNNIALVIYSLYMSLLLRGIFYALGWESIARNGSVAIETAVSTVIIIFFAEFLPKSVFRNNPNFYYRALAPVIYFFYLLLYPIARLTTLISHGILRLTGRRVEERTTTHSFDREDLASLLDTNSSEPRPEPDNELKLFQNALDFADLRVRDCMVPRVDVEAVDIDDTTIEQLTARFVDSKYSRIFVWRK
;
A
#
# COMPACT_ATOMS: atom_id res chain seq x y z
N MET A 1 33.72 -12.67 -21.68
CA MET A 1 32.80 -13.54 -20.96
C MET A 1 32.64 -13.14 -19.49
N LEU A 2 33.69 -13.06 -18.68
CA LEU A 2 33.60 -12.69 -17.27
C LEU A 2 32.88 -11.34 -17.04
N THR A 3 33.26 -10.32 -17.80
CA THR A 3 32.65 -8.98 -17.74
C THR A 3 31.15 -9.00 -18.05
N SER A 4 30.73 -9.79 -19.05
CA SER A 4 29.33 -9.92 -19.42
C SER A 4 28.51 -10.61 -18.30
N VAL A 5 29.08 -11.64 -17.69
CA VAL A 5 28.44 -12.33 -16.56
C VAL A 5 28.27 -11.40 -15.35
N ILE A 6 29.32 -10.63 -15.02
CA ILE A 6 29.24 -9.64 -13.92
C ILE A 6 28.16 -8.60 -14.19
N LEU A 7 28.08 -8.07 -15.42
CA LEU A 7 27.05 -7.10 -15.79
C LEU A 7 25.63 -7.71 -15.75
N ILE A 8 25.45 -8.95 -16.20
CA ILE A 8 24.18 -9.67 -16.11
C ILE A 8 23.73 -9.78 -14.67
N VAL A 9 24.61 -10.24 -13.77
CA VAL A 9 24.30 -10.39 -12.35
C VAL A 9 24.00 -9.02 -11.71
N LEU A 10 24.79 -8.01 -12.02
CA LEU A 10 24.59 -6.66 -11.50
C LEU A 10 23.24 -6.08 -11.93
N MET A 11 22.86 -6.24 -13.20
CA MET A 11 21.58 -5.75 -13.72
C MET A 11 20.40 -6.54 -13.19
N LEU A 12 20.53 -7.86 -12.98
CA LEU A 12 19.52 -8.68 -12.30
C LEU A 12 19.29 -8.21 -10.86
N LEU A 13 20.36 -7.97 -10.10
CA LEU A 13 20.26 -7.46 -8.73
C LEU A 13 19.64 -6.06 -8.70
N LEU A 14 19.98 -5.20 -9.65
CA LEU A 14 19.43 -3.86 -9.74
C LEU A 14 17.92 -3.89 -10.08
N SER A 15 17.53 -4.74 -11.04
CA SER A 15 16.12 -4.98 -11.37
C SER A 15 15.36 -5.57 -10.18
N ALA A 16 15.91 -6.56 -9.50
CA ALA A 16 15.35 -7.14 -8.28
C ALA A 16 15.15 -6.10 -7.18
N PHE A 17 16.12 -5.19 -7.02
CA PHE A 17 16.01 -4.07 -6.08
C PHE A 17 14.85 -3.14 -6.43
N PHE A 18 14.73 -2.70 -7.67
CA PHE A 18 13.62 -1.82 -8.08
C PHE A 18 12.26 -2.52 -7.96
N SER A 19 12.16 -3.77 -8.39
CA SER A 19 10.95 -4.58 -8.31
C SER A 19 10.51 -4.82 -6.86
N GLY A 20 11.46 -5.07 -5.94
CA GLY A 20 11.22 -5.19 -4.52
C GLY A 20 10.77 -3.87 -3.87
N MET A 21 11.43 -2.75 -4.24
CA MET A 21 11.07 -1.42 -3.72
C MET A 21 9.70 -0.94 -4.18
N GLU A 22 9.23 -1.36 -5.36
CA GLU A 22 7.88 -1.12 -5.83
C GLU A 22 6.85 -1.74 -4.87
N ILE A 23 7.04 -3.02 -4.53
CA ILE A 23 6.16 -3.73 -3.59
C ILE A 23 6.28 -3.17 -2.17
N ALA A 24 7.49 -2.86 -1.71
CA ALA A 24 7.67 -2.26 -0.39
C ALA A 24 6.93 -0.91 -0.26
N PHE A 25 6.94 -0.11 -1.33
CA PHE A 25 6.23 1.18 -1.34
C PHE A 25 4.70 1.02 -1.36
N THR A 26 4.18 0.10 -2.16
CA THR A 26 2.72 -0.10 -2.31
C THR A 26 2.10 -0.85 -1.14
N SER A 27 2.85 -1.78 -0.53
CA SER A 27 2.36 -2.62 0.58
C SER A 27 2.73 -2.12 1.97
N LYS A 28 3.41 -0.95 2.07
CA LYS A 28 3.81 -0.39 3.38
C LYS A 28 2.61 0.01 4.23
N ASN A 29 2.67 -0.28 5.52
CA ASN A 29 1.73 0.25 6.48
C ASN A 29 2.11 1.70 6.83
N ARG A 30 1.23 2.65 6.48
CA ARG A 30 1.48 4.09 6.62
C ARG A 30 1.66 4.52 8.07
N LEU A 31 0.86 3.96 8.98
CA LEU A 31 0.91 4.35 10.39
C LEU A 31 2.19 3.86 11.07
N LYS A 32 2.59 2.60 10.84
CA LYS A 32 3.87 2.07 11.34
C LYS A 32 5.04 2.89 10.81
N LEU A 33 4.94 3.34 9.56
CA LEU A 33 5.95 4.19 8.95
C LEU A 33 6.05 5.58 9.63
N GLU A 34 4.91 6.19 10.01
CA GLU A 34 4.89 7.46 10.73
C GLU A 34 5.51 7.36 12.14
N ILE A 35 5.33 6.25 12.81
CA ILE A 35 5.99 5.96 14.10
C ILE A 35 7.51 5.84 13.88
N ASP A 36 7.93 5.12 12.84
CA ASP A 36 9.34 4.92 12.50
C ASP A 36 10.03 6.22 12.03
N ARG A 37 9.30 7.13 11.39
CA ARG A 37 9.81 8.44 10.95
C ARG A 37 10.36 9.26 12.12
N LYS A 38 9.69 9.25 13.27
CA LYS A 38 10.11 9.97 14.46
C LYS A 38 11.46 9.49 15.03
N GLN A 39 11.91 8.29 14.64
CA GLN A 39 13.17 7.72 15.15
C GLN A 39 14.40 8.10 14.34
N SER A 40 14.26 8.58 13.08
CA SER A 40 15.40 8.90 12.21
C SER A 40 15.12 10.14 11.35
N ARG A 41 15.83 11.24 11.62
CA ARG A 41 15.70 12.50 10.85
C ARG A 41 16.02 12.35 9.36
N MET A 42 16.95 11.47 9.00
CA MET A 42 17.32 11.24 7.60
C MET A 42 16.22 10.51 6.85
N PHE A 43 15.69 9.43 7.45
CA PHE A 43 14.59 8.69 6.89
C PHE A 43 13.32 9.54 6.77
N ASP A 44 13.04 10.38 7.77
CA ASP A 44 11.88 11.29 7.76
C ASP A 44 11.90 12.22 6.55
N ARG A 45 13.04 12.86 6.24
CA ARG A 45 13.16 13.74 5.06
C ARG A 45 12.95 13.00 3.75
N ILE A 46 13.53 11.79 3.60
CA ILE A 46 13.40 10.99 2.39
C ILE A 46 11.96 10.51 2.22
N ALA A 47 11.35 10.01 3.29
CA ALA A 47 9.97 9.55 3.30
C ALA A 47 8.97 10.68 2.99
N ASP A 48 9.23 11.91 3.48
CA ASP A 48 8.43 13.09 3.17
C ASP A 48 8.46 13.42 1.67
N ILE A 49 9.64 13.40 1.04
CA ILE A 49 9.78 13.65 -0.39
C ILE A 49 8.98 12.62 -1.20
N PHE A 50 9.08 11.34 -0.85
CA PHE A 50 8.38 10.27 -1.56
C PHE A 50 6.86 10.28 -1.33
N SER A 51 6.42 10.74 -0.14
CA SER A 51 5.00 10.89 0.19
C SER A 51 4.36 12.07 -0.53
N ARG A 52 5.09 13.16 -0.73
CA ARG A 52 4.61 14.33 -1.49
C ARG A 52 4.51 14.07 -2.99
N HIS A 53 5.39 13.23 -3.54
CA HIS A 53 5.46 12.96 -4.97
C HIS A 53 5.43 11.45 -5.28
N PRO A 54 4.36 10.72 -4.91
CA PRO A 54 4.29 9.27 -5.06
C PRO A 54 4.34 8.82 -6.51
N GLY A 55 3.71 9.56 -7.43
CA GLY A 55 3.76 9.26 -8.85
C GLY A 55 5.16 9.33 -9.43
N GLN A 56 5.96 10.33 -9.04
CA GLN A 56 7.34 10.47 -9.49
C GLN A 56 8.25 9.36 -8.91
N TYR A 57 8.02 8.97 -7.66
CA TYR A 57 8.72 7.85 -7.04
C TYR A 57 8.47 6.54 -7.81
N ILE A 58 7.21 6.20 -8.08
CA ILE A 58 6.84 5.00 -8.84
C ILE A 58 7.43 5.05 -10.25
N THR A 59 7.32 6.19 -10.94
CA THR A 59 7.91 6.37 -12.27
C THR A 59 9.42 6.14 -12.26
N THR A 60 10.12 6.64 -11.24
CA THR A 60 11.58 6.42 -11.10
C THR A 60 11.91 4.95 -10.98
N ILE A 61 11.19 4.19 -10.17
CA ILE A 61 11.39 2.76 -10.00
C ILE A 61 11.15 2.02 -11.31
N LEU A 62 10.03 2.31 -11.99
CA LEU A 62 9.69 1.67 -13.26
C LEU A 62 10.73 1.96 -14.35
N VAL A 63 11.18 3.20 -14.46
CA VAL A 63 12.23 3.59 -15.41
C VAL A 63 13.55 2.87 -15.07
N GLY A 64 13.95 2.88 -13.81
CA GLY A 64 15.16 2.19 -13.36
C GLY A 64 15.13 0.69 -13.63
N ASN A 65 14.00 0.04 -13.33
CA ASN A 65 13.79 -1.37 -13.61
C ASN A 65 13.89 -1.68 -15.11
N ASN A 66 13.23 -0.90 -15.97
CA ASN A 66 13.28 -1.09 -17.41
C ASN A 66 14.69 -0.88 -17.99
N ILE A 67 15.43 0.11 -17.51
CA ILE A 67 16.84 0.31 -17.93
C ILE A 67 17.68 -0.92 -17.55
N ALA A 68 17.54 -1.42 -16.33
CA ALA A 68 18.28 -2.60 -15.88
C ALA A 68 17.94 -3.84 -16.73
N LEU A 69 16.65 -4.07 -17.04
CA LEU A 69 16.20 -5.20 -17.85
C LEU A 69 16.68 -5.11 -19.30
N VAL A 70 16.69 -3.92 -19.90
CA VAL A 70 17.21 -3.72 -21.28
C VAL A 70 18.71 -4.04 -21.34
N ILE A 71 19.49 -3.53 -20.39
CA ILE A 71 20.94 -3.81 -20.34
C ILE A 71 21.17 -5.31 -20.08
N TYR A 72 20.43 -5.90 -19.15
CA TYR A 72 20.47 -7.35 -18.90
C TYR A 72 20.23 -8.15 -20.18
N SER A 73 19.16 -7.84 -20.93
CA SER A 73 18.78 -8.61 -22.13
C SER A 73 19.83 -8.55 -23.23
N LEU A 74 20.48 -7.39 -23.41
CA LEU A 74 21.58 -7.23 -24.37
C LEU A 74 22.76 -8.14 -24.02
N TYR A 75 23.20 -8.13 -22.77
CA TYR A 75 24.37 -8.93 -22.36
C TYR A 75 24.01 -10.42 -22.27
N MET A 76 22.80 -10.76 -21.90
CA MET A 76 22.33 -12.15 -21.84
C MET A 76 22.23 -12.79 -23.23
N SER A 77 21.76 -12.05 -24.22
CA SER A 77 21.77 -12.52 -25.62
C SER A 77 23.19 -12.81 -26.11
N LEU A 78 24.14 -11.90 -25.83
CA LEU A 78 25.55 -12.11 -26.19
C LEU A 78 26.12 -13.35 -25.49
N LEU A 79 25.80 -13.56 -24.22
CA LEU A 79 26.26 -14.72 -23.45
C LEU A 79 25.70 -16.02 -24.02
N LEU A 80 24.39 -16.10 -24.26
CA LEU A 80 23.73 -17.29 -24.78
C LEU A 80 24.22 -17.68 -26.16
N ARG A 81 24.40 -16.70 -27.06
CA ARG A 81 25.03 -16.97 -28.39
C ARG A 81 26.40 -17.56 -28.23
N GLY A 82 27.24 -17.02 -27.34
CA GLY A 82 28.57 -17.58 -27.08
C GLY A 82 28.51 -19.01 -26.58
N ILE A 83 27.57 -19.36 -25.75
CA ILE A 83 27.31 -20.71 -25.24
C ILE A 83 26.87 -21.65 -26.38
N PHE A 84 25.94 -21.22 -27.26
CA PHE A 84 25.47 -22.04 -28.37
C PHE A 84 26.57 -22.35 -29.36
N TYR A 85 27.46 -21.37 -29.68
CA TYR A 85 28.65 -21.62 -30.50
C TYR A 85 29.62 -22.61 -29.84
N ALA A 86 29.85 -22.50 -28.54
CA ALA A 86 30.70 -23.41 -27.80
C ALA A 86 30.18 -24.85 -27.72
N LEU A 87 28.83 -25.04 -27.78
CA LEU A 87 28.19 -26.33 -27.81
C LEU A 87 28.07 -26.96 -29.21
N GLY A 88 28.53 -26.24 -30.25
CA GLY A 88 28.45 -26.73 -31.63
C GLY A 88 27.05 -26.59 -32.26
N TRP A 89 26.14 -25.82 -31.65
CA TRP A 89 24.76 -25.61 -32.13
C TRP A 89 24.68 -24.42 -33.11
N GLU A 90 25.54 -24.45 -34.15
CA GLU A 90 25.67 -23.33 -35.09
C GLU A 90 24.36 -23.00 -35.85
N SER A 91 23.55 -24.01 -36.14
CA SER A 91 22.25 -23.85 -36.82
C SER A 91 21.27 -23.03 -35.96
N ILE A 92 21.24 -23.29 -34.67
CA ILE A 92 20.42 -22.58 -33.69
C ILE A 92 20.96 -21.17 -33.47
N ALA A 93 22.30 -21.02 -33.38
CA ALA A 93 22.95 -19.74 -33.20
C ALA A 93 22.73 -18.77 -34.39
N ARG A 94 22.53 -19.28 -35.61
CA ARG A 94 22.28 -18.46 -36.81
C ARG A 94 20.82 -18.15 -37.08
N ASN A 95 19.93 -19.12 -36.96
CA ASN A 95 18.55 -19.02 -37.50
C ASN A 95 17.44 -19.10 -36.44
N GLY A 96 17.71 -19.60 -35.24
CA GLY A 96 16.71 -19.85 -34.22
C GLY A 96 17.02 -19.29 -32.84
N SER A 97 18.16 -18.62 -32.67
CA SER A 97 18.66 -18.19 -31.38
C SER A 97 17.75 -17.19 -30.65
N VAL A 98 17.16 -16.24 -31.40
CA VAL A 98 16.37 -15.14 -30.78
C VAL A 98 15.19 -15.63 -29.95
N ALA A 99 14.42 -16.61 -30.44
CA ALA A 99 13.28 -17.15 -29.70
C ALA A 99 13.72 -17.90 -28.44
N ILE A 100 14.76 -18.73 -28.54
CA ILE A 100 15.29 -19.50 -27.43
C ILE A 100 15.97 -18.57 -26.42
N GLU A 101 16.80 -17.62 -26.89
CA GLU A 101 17.44 -16.59 -26.07
C GLU A 101 16.39 -15.81 -25.28
N THR A 102 15.32 -15.35 -25.93
CA THR A 102 14.23 -14.62 -25.30
C THR A 102 13.52 -15.47 -24.26
N ALA A 103 13.18 -16.71 -24.59
CA ALA A 103 12.47 -17.61 -23.67
C ALA A 103 13.29 -17.88 -22.40
N VAL A 104 14.56 -18.26 -22.55
CA VAL A 104 15.46 -18.51 -21.42
C VAL A 104 15.68 -17.25 -20.58
N SER A 105 15.97 -16.13 -21.26
CA SER A 105 16.16 -14.82 -20.60
C SER A 105 14.93 -14.40 -19.81
N THR A 106 13.73 -14.56 -20.40
CA THR A 106 12.47 -14.20 -19.74
C THR A 106 12.19 -15.02 -18.49
N VAL A 107 12.43 -16.34 -18.55
CA VAL A 107 12.26 -17.21 -17.38
C VAL A 107 13.16 -16.76 -16.22
N ILE A 108 14.42 -16.42 -16.53
CA ILE A 108 15.38 -15.94 -15.53
C ILE A 108 14.91 -14.60 -14.94
N ILE A 109 14.46 -13.66 -15.76
CA ILE A 109 13.94 -12.36 -15.31
C ILE A 109 12.73 -12.56 -14.38
N ILE A 110 11.73 -13.31 -14.83
CA ILE A 110 10.49 -13.51 -14.06
C ILE A 110 10.83 -14.08 -12.69
N PHE A 111 11.71 -15.07 -12.61
CA PHE A 111 12.01 -15.72 -11.35
C PHE A 111 12.90 -14.87 -10.45
N PHE A 112 14.06 -14.41 -10.95
CA PHE A 112 15.08 -13.75 -10.13
C PHE A 112 14.92 -12.23 -10.01
N ALA A 113 14.37 -11.55 -11.03
CA ALA A 113 14.23 -10.11 -11.02
C ALA A 113 12.84 -9.63 -10.57
N GLU A 114 11.79 -10.47 -10.69
CA GLU A 114 10.43 -10.07 -10.34
C GLU A 114 9.82 -10.89 -9.22
N PHE A 115 9.62 -12.21 -9.42
CA PHE A 115 8.87 -13.03 -8.46
C PHE A 115 9.53 -13.10 -7.10
N LEU A 116 10.80 -13.50 -7.07
CA LEU A 116 11.53 -13.73 -5.81
C LEU A 116 11.70 -12.43 -5.00
N PRO A 117 12.14 -11.29 -5.59
CA PRO A 117 12.25 -10.04 -4.87
C PRO A 117 10.91 -9.54 -4.36
N LYS A 118 9.85 -9.58 -5.18
CA LYS A 118 8.50 -9.16 -4.77
C LYS A 118 7.99 -9.99 -3.59
N SER A 119 8.24 -11.31 -3.60
CA SER A 119 7.85 -12.19 -2.50
C SER A 119 8.59 -11.85 -1.20
N VAL A 120 9.90 -11.65 -1.27
CA VAL A 120 10.74 -11.33 -0.11
C VAL A 120 10.36 -9.97 0.50
N PHE A 121 10.22 -8.94 -0.32
CA PHE A 121 9.90 -7.58 0.14
C PHE A 121 8.48 -7.46 0.69
N ARG A 122 7.55 -8.27 0.19
CA ARG A 122 6.17 -8.32 0.67
C ARG A 122 6.07 -8.81 2.11
N ASN A 123 6.99 -9.65 2.56
CA ASN A 123 6.96 -10.21 3.92
C ASN A 123 7.17 -9.10 4.98
N ASN A 124 8.10 -8.17 4.75
CA ASN A 124 8.39 -7.07 5.67
C ASN A 124 8.57 -5.73 4.91
N PRO A 125 7.51 -5.15 4.32
CA PRO A 125 7.62 -4.02 3.42
C PRO A 125 8.17 -2.76 4.12
N ASN A 126 7.80 -2.51 5.37
CA ASN A 126 8.27 -1.36 6.13
C ASN A 126 9.77 -1.42 6.43
N PHE A 127 10.28 -2.61 6.76
CA PHE A 127 11.71 -2.81 7.01
C PHE A 127 12.54 -2.51 5.76
N TYR A 128 12.19 -3.12 4.61
CA TYR A 128 12.92 -2.91 3.37
C TYR A 128 12.80 -1.48 2.87
N TYR A 129 11.61 -0.88 2.97
CA TYR A 129 11.41 0.52 2.60
C TYR A 129 12.30 1.46 3.41
N ARG A 130 12.42 1.25 4.74
CA ARG A 130 13.26 2.05 5.62
C ARG A 130 14.76 1.80 5.38
N ALA A 131 15.17 0.54 5.29
CA ALA A 131 16.58 0.17 5.14
C ALA A 131 17.17 0.63 3.81
N LEU A 132 16.39 0.55 2.73
CA LEU A 132 16.83 0.86 1.37
C LEU A 132 16.45 2.29 0.92
N ALA A 133 15.80 3.08 1.78
CA ALA A 133 15.42 4.47 1.49
C ALA A 133 16.59 5.34 0.98
N PRO A 134 17.81 5.32 1.54
CA PRO A 134 18.90 6.14 1.03
C PRO A 134 19.37 5.68 -0.35
N VAL A 135 19.34 4.37 -0.63
CA VAL A 135 19.75 3.82 -1.94
C VAL A 135 18.75 4.24 -3.02
N ILE A 136 17.45 4.07 -2.76
CA ILE A 136 16.43 4.48 -3.73
C ILE A 136 16.39 6.00 -3.90
N TYR A 137 16.73 6.79 -2.86
CA TYR A 137 16.83 8.25 -2.97
C TYR A 137 17.97 8.67 -3.92
N PHE A 138 19.10 7.97 -3.91
CA PHE A 138 20.17 8.18 -4.89
C PHE A 138 19.67 7.97 -6.32
N PHE A 139 18.98 6.86 -6.59
CA PHE A 139 18.39 6.61 -7.91
C PHE A 139 17.28 7.58 -8.26
N TYR A 140 16.48 8.01 -7.28
CA TYR A 140 15.45 9.02 -7.48
C TYR A 140 16.07 10.33 -7.97
N LEU A 141 17.20 10.75 -7.41
CA LEU A 141 17.89 11.96 -7.84
C LEU A 141 18.54 11.78 -9.22
N LEU A 142 19.18 10.64 -9.46
CA LEU A 142 19.84 10.31 -10.72
C LEU A 142 18.84 10.23 -11.90
N LEU A 143 17.72 9.58 -11.71
CA LEU A 143 16.69 9.38 -12.73
C LEU A 143 15.62 10.48 -12.75
N TYR A 144 15.74 11.48 -11.86
CA TYR A 144 14.79 12.59 -11.74
C TYR A 144 14.44 13.26 -13.08
N PRO A 145 15.41 13.64 -13.94
CA PRO A 145 15.10 14.31 -15.20
C PRO A 145 14.29 13.42 -16.15
N ILE A 146 14.60 12.11 -16.18
CA ILE A 146 13.90 11.14 -17.04
C ILE A 146 12.49 10.90 -16.52
N ALA A 147 12.35 10.67 -15.22
CA ALA A 147 11.05 10.48 -14.57
C ALA A 147 10.14 11.71 -14.73
N ARG A 148 10.69 12.91 -14.62
CA ARG A 148 9.95 14.14 -14.85
C ARG A 148 9.49 14.31 -16.28
N LEU A 149 10.34 13.96 -17.25
CA LEU A 149 9.96 13.96 -18.67
C LEU A 149 8.80 13.01 -18.94
N THR A 150 8.87 11.79 -18.42
CA THR A 150 7.79 10.78 -18.54
C THR A 150 6.49 11.29 -17.93
N THR A 151 6.55 11.90 -16.76
CA THR A 151 5.37 12.50 -16.09
C THR A 151 4.78 13.64 -16.92
N LEU A 152 5.61 14.50 -17.51
CA LEU A 152 5.14 15.59 -18.38
C LEU A 152 4.43 15.06 -19.63
N ILE A 153 4.97 14.04 -20.27
CA ILE A 153 4.36 13.38 -21.43
C ILE A 153 3.01 12.77 -21.03
N SER A 154 2.97 12.06 -19.90
CA SER A 154 1.72 11.47 -19.35
C SER A 154 0.65 12.53 -19.10
N HIS A 155 1.00 13.64 -18.45
CA HIS A 155 0.08 14.77 -18.23
C HIS A 155 -0.37 15.41 -19.56
N GLY A 156 0.51 15.49 -20.56
CA GLY A 156 0.16 15.97 -21.89
C GLY A 156 -0.91 15.08 -22.55
N ILE A 157 -0.74 13.78 -22.53
CA ILE A 157 -1.69 12.80 -23.07
C ILE A 157 -3.03 12.86 -22.32
N LEU A 158 -3.00 12.96 -20.99
CA LEU A 158 -4.22 13.04 -20.18
C LEU A 158 -5.00 14.34 -20.44
N ARG A 159 -4.32 15.47 -20.67
CA ARG A 159 -4.96 16.73 -21.08
C ARG A 159 -5.65 16.62 -22.43
N LEU A 160 -5.04 15.90 -23.40
CA LEU A 160 -5.66 15.64 -24.70
C LEU A 160 -6.93 14.80 -24.59
N THR A 161 -7.01 13.92 -23.57
CA THR A 161 -8.20 13.08 -23.33
C THR A 161 -9.29 13.79 -22.50
N GLY A 162 -9.13 15.09 -22.19
CA GLY A 162 -10.10 15.90 -21.44
C GLY A 162 -10.26 15.57 -19.95
N ARG A 163 -9.44 14.69 -19.41
CA ARG A 163 -9.42 14.37 -17.97
C ARG A 163 -8.45 15.31 -17.25
N ARG A 164 -8.97 16.11 -16.33
CA ARG A 164 -8.14 16.82 -15.37
C ARG A 164 -7.51 15.79 -14.43
N VAL A 165 -6.19 15.70 -14.45
CA VAL A 165 -5.44 15.00 -13.41
C VAL A 165 -5.52 15.89 -12.18
N GLU A 166 -6.45 15.64 -11.29
CA GLU A 166 -6.26 16.06 -9.91
C GLU A 166 -5.05 15.26 -9.41
N GLU A 167 -3.90 15.91 -9.29
CA GLU A 167 -2.89 15.45 -8.33
C GLU A 167 -3.64 15.41 -7.00
N ARG A 168 -4.15 14.24 -6.63
CA ARG A 168 -4.50 13.99 -5.24
C ARG A 168 -3.19 14.16 -4.48
N THR A 169 -2.88 15.39 -4.14
CA THR A 169 -2.13 15.64 -2.93
C THR A 169 -2.89 14.86 -1.88
N THR A 170 -2.39 13.68 -1.58
CA THR A 170 -2.88 12.90 -0.44
C THR A 170 -2.57 13.75 0.79
N THR A 171 -3.45 14.72 1.02
CA THR A 171 -3.60 15.30 2.35
C THR A 171 -3.67 14.09 3.29
N HIS A 172 -2.83 14.09 4.29
CA HIS A 172 -2.68 13.06 5.32
C HIS A 172 -3.99 12.78 6.09
N SER A 173 -5.03 12.38 5.39
CA SER A 173 -6.18 11.76 6.01
C SER A 173 -5.84 10.29 6.14
N PHE A 174 -5.52 9.87 7.37
CA PHE A 174 -5.51 8.45 7.70
C PHE A 174 -6.85 7.89 7.25
N ASP A 175 -6.80 6.97 6.30
CA ASP A 175 -8.02 6.35 5.82
C ASP A 175 -8.50 5.37 6.91
N ARG A 176 -9.81 5.28 7.11
CA ARG A 176 -10.44 4.38 8.07
C ARG A 176 -9.93 2.94 7.92
N GLU A 177 -9.62 2.53 6.67
CA GLU A 177 -9.04 1.24 6.34
C GLU A 177 -7.62 1.05 6.90
N ASP A 178 -6.78 2.10 6.91
CA ASP A 178 -5.44 2.07 7.49
C ASP A 178 -5.52 1.83 9.01
N LEU A 179 -6.52 2.42 9.69
CA LEU A 179 -6.77 2.24 11.13
C LEU A 179 -7.36 0.87 11.45
N ALA A 180 -8.32 0.39 10.65
CA ALA A 180 -8.91 -0.94 10.81
C ALA A 180 -7.87 -2.06 10.64
N SER A 181 -6.95 -1.93 9.67
CA SER A 181 -5.88 -2.92 9.44
C SER A 181 -4.91 -3.08 10.62
N LEU A 182 -4.75 -2.04 11.44
CA LEU A 182 -3.93 -2.12 12.66
C LEU A 182 -4.62 -2.88 13.78
N LEU A 183 -5.94 -2.76 13.86
CA LEU A 183 -6.73 -3.48 14.83
C LEU A 183 -6.70 -4.97 14.53
N ASP A 184 -6.82 -5.35 13.25
CA ASP A 184 -6.74 -6.74 12.79
C ASP A 184 -5.35 -7.37 13.02
N THR A 185 -4.29 -6.61 12.80
CA THR A 185 -2.91 -7.10 12.98
C THR A 185 -2.59 -7.37 14.45
N ASN A 186 -3.16 -6.59 15.37
CA ASN A 186 -3.00 -6.79 16.81
C ASN A 186 -3.92 -7.89 17.38
N SER A 187 -4.95 -8.30 16.63
CA SER A 187 -5.87 -9.39 17.03
C SER A 187 -5.28 -10.79 16.79
N SER A 188 -4.15 -10.90 16.10
CA SER A 188 -3.53 -12.18 15.72
C SER A 188 -2.71 -12.84 16.84
N GLU A 189 -2.46 -12.15 17.96
CA GLU A 189 -1.90 -12.76 19.16
C GLU A 189 -3.03 -13.14 20.13
N PRO A 190 -3.03 -14.37 20.70
CA PRO A 190 -4.02 -14.78 21.68
C PRO A 190 -3.80 -14.02 22.99
N ARG A 191 -4.38 -12.82 23.11
CA ARG A 191 -4.51 -12.12 24.39
C ARG A 191 -5.79 -12.56 25.10
N PRO A 192 -5.74 -12.78 26.41
CA PRO A 192 -6.87 -13.36 27.16
C PRO A 192 -8.10 -12.45 27.30
N GLU A 193 -8.04 -11.16 26.97
CA GLU A 193 -9.22 -10.27 26.84
C GLU A 193 -8.91 -9.14 25.85
N PRO A 194 -9.87 -8.77 24.96
CA PRO A 194 -9.68 -7.58 24.14
C PRO A 194 -9.73 -6.36 25.07
N ASP A 195 -8.61 -5.62 25.11
CA ASP A 195 -8.49 -4.38 25.87
C ASP A 195 -9.71 -3.50 25.62
N ASN A 196 -10.35 -3.03 26.70
CA ASN A 196 -11.51 -2.14 26.63
C ASN A 196 -11.22 -0.90 25.77
N GLU A 197 -9.95 -0.48 25.70
CA GLU A 197 -9.48 0.63 24.87
C GLU A 197 -9.60 0.31 23.38
N LEU A 198 -9.31 -0.94 22.98
CA LEU A 198 -9.41 -1.39 21.58
C LEU A 198 -10.87 -1.42 21.11
N LYS A 199 -11.78 -1.92 21.97
CA LYS A 199 -13.23 -1.90 21.71
C LYS A 199 -13.79 -0.49 21.64
N LEU A 200 -13.32 0.40 22.51
CA LEU A 200 -13.70 1.82 22.49
C LEU A 200 -13.28 2.50 21.20
N PHE A 201 -12.09 2.19 20.72
CA PHE A 201 -11.57 2.73 19.47
C PHE A 201 -12.33 2.18 18.25
N GLN A 202 -12.63 0.88 18.20
CA GLN A 202 -13.49 0.29 17.18
C GLN A 202 -14.87 0.95 17.15
N ASN A 203 -15.50 1.06 18.31
CA ASN A 203 -16.80 1.73 18.43
C ASN A 203 -16.75 3.19 17.96
N ALA A 204 -15.65 3.89 18.20
CA ALA A 204 -15.47 5.27 17.72
C ALA A 204 -15.33 5.35 16.19
N LEU A 205 -14.70 4.37 15.55
CA LEU A 205 -14.65 4.28 14.08
C LEU A 205 -16.02 3.98 13.48
N ASP A 206 -16.79 3.10 14.11
CA ASP A 206 -18.12 2.70 13.65
C ASP A 206 -19.17 3.78 13.90
N PHE A 207 -18.92 4.69 14.86
CA PHE A 207 -19.83 5.79 15.19
C PHE A 207 -20.21 6.67 14.00
N ALA A 208 -19.30 6.86 13.04
CA ALA A 208 -19.55 7.69 11.85
C ALA A 208 -20.64 7.11 10.93
N ASP A 209 -20.90 5.79 10.99
CA ASP A 209 -21.89 5.11 10.15
C ASP A 209 -23.22 4.89 10.88
N LEU A 210 -23.24 5.13 12.22
CA LEU A 210 -24.44 4.99 13.01
C LEU A 210 -25.44 6.10 12.68
N ARG A 211 -26.68 5.70 12.47
CA ARG A 211 -27.80 6.63 12.30
C ARG A 211 -28.46 6.88 13.65
N VAL A 212 -29.04 8.04 13.82
CA VAL A 212 -29.79 8.39 15.05
C VAL A 212 -30.80 7.32 15.42
N ARG A 213 -31.46 6.71 14.43
CA ARG A 213 -32.44 5.61 14.66
C ARG A 213 -31.83 4.35 15.28
N ASP A 214 -30.51 4.12 15.12
CA ASP A 214 -29.83 2.94 15.66
C ASP A 214 -29.45 3.13 17.13
N CYS A 215 -29.48 4.39 17.62
CA CYS A 215 -29.17 4.77 19.00
C CYS A 215 -30.39 5.29 19.78
N MET A 216 -31.50 5.61 19.10
CA MET A 216 -32.68 6.14 19.78
C MET A 216 -33.55 5.03 20.34
N VAL A 217 -34.30 5.33 21.40
CA VAL A 217 -35.41 4.50 21.85
C VAL A 217 -36.62 4.78 20.95
N PRO A 218 -37.17 3.77 20.25
CA PRO A 218 -38.35 3.96 19.42
C PRO A 218 -39.52 4.50 20.26
N ARG A 219 -40.38 5.33 19.66
CA ARG A 219 -41.51 5.95 20.37
C ARG A 219 -42.42 4.95 21.04
N VAL A 220 -42.53 3.73 20.48
CA VAL A 220 -43.38 2.66 21.02
C VAL A 220 -42.82 2.05 22.31
N ASP A 221 -41.50 2.17 22.54
CA ASP A 221 -40.81 1.63 23.71
C ASP A 221 -40.56 2.71 24.79
N VAL A 222 -40.98 3.96 24.53
CA VAL A 222 -40.83 5.06 25.49
C VAL A 222 -41.93 4.97 26.51
N GLU A 223 -41.57 4.82 27.80
CA GLU A 223 -42.52 4.93 28.91
C GLU A 223 -43.01 6.36 29.03
N ALA A 224 -44.30 6.52 28.81
CA ALA A 224 -44.99 7.81 28.87
C ALA A 224 -46.39 7.71 29.47
N VAL A 225 -46.83 8.77 30.09
CA VAL A 225 -48.18 8.87 30.70
C VAL A 225 -48.92 10.09 30.14
N ASP A 226 -50.23 9.97 29.99
CA ASP A 226 -51.09 11.10 29.64
C ASP A 226 -51.41 11.90 30.92
N ILE A 227 -51.23 13.22 30.86
CA ILE A 227 -51.42 14.09 32.02
C ILE A 227 -52.91 14.18 32.44
N ASP A 228 -53.81 14.06 31.48
CA ASP A 228 -55.24 14.25 31.71
C ASP A 228 -55.91 12.93 32.17
N ASP A 229 -55.34 11.76 31.85
CA ASP A 229 -55.93 10.43 32.16
C ASP A 229 -55.21 9.69 33.29
N THR A 230 -54.03 10.15 33.79
CA THR A 230 -53.23 9.39 34.76
C THR A 230 -53.32 9.97 36.16
N THR A 231 -53.70 9.14 37.14
CA THR A 231 -53.69 9.50 38.56
C THR A 231 -52.31 9.37 39.20
N ILE A 232 -52.09 10.07 40.34
CA ILE A 232 -50.81 10.01 41.06
C ILE A 232 -50.47 8.58 41.48
N GLU A 233 -51.49 7.79 41.88
CA GLU A 233 -51.30 6.40 42.28
C GLU A 233 -50.85 5.52 41.13
N GLN A 234 -51.45 5.68 39.95
CA GLN A 234 -51.04 4.98 38.72
C GLN A 234 -49.66 5.38 38.29
N LEU A 235 -49.28 6.66 38.39
CA LEU A 235 -47.94 7.15 38.09
C LEU A 235 -46.91 6.53 39.03
N THR A 236 -47.22 6.46 40.34
CA THR A 236 -46.34 5.84 41.34
C THR A 236 -46.14 4.35 41.07
N ALA A 237 -47.20 3.62 40.72
CA ALA A 237 -47.11 2.21 40.34
C ALA A 237 -46.24 2.02 39.11
N ARG A 238 -46.36 2.87 38.06
CA ARG A 238 -45.51 2.80 36.88
C ARG A 238 -44.03 3.08 37.16
N PHE A 239 -43.71 4.00 38.06
CA PHE A 239 -42.32 4.20 38.48
C PHE A 239 -41.73 2.97 39.17
N VAL A 240 -42.51 2.28 39.99
CA VAL A 240 -42.07 1.06 40.68
C VAL A 240 -41.88 -0.09 39.71
N ASP A 241 -42.79 -0.27 38.75
CA ASP A 241 -42.76 -1.38 37.79
C ASP A 241 -41.69 -1.17 36.71
N SER A 242 -41.57 0.03 36.16
CA SER A 242 -40.61 0.34 35.10
C SER A 242 -39.19 0.51 35.59
N LYS A 243 -38.99 0.82 36.89
CA LYS A 243 -37.68 1.14 37.51
C LYS A 243 -36.98 2.33 36.87
N TYR A 244 -37.65 3.12 36.05
CA TYR A 244 -37.08 4.32 35.49
C TYR A 244 -37.06 5.47 36.50
N SER A 245 -36.04 6.31 36.47
CA SER A 245 -35.96 7.53 37.28
C SER A 245 -36.72 8.71 36.66
N ARG A 246 -37.16 8.60 35.40
CA ARG A 246 -37.91 9.63 34.66
C ARG A 246 -38.88 8.97 33.71
N ILE A 247 -40.11 9.49 33.64
CA ILE A 247 -41.16 9.08 32.73
C ILE A 247 -41.61 10.31 31.95
N PHE A 248 -41.83 10.18 30.66
CA PHE A 248 -42.34 11.28 29.84
C PHE A 248 -43.83 11.52 30.10
N VAL A 249 -44.19 12.79 30.15
CA VAL A 249 -45.61 13.19 30.29
C VAL A 249 -45.99 13.86 28.96
N TRP A 250 -47.09 13.42 28.37
CA TRP A 250 -47.63 14.00 27.16
C TRP A 250 -49.09 14.45 27.39
N ARG A 251 -49.56 15.33 26.52
CA ARG A 251 -50.94 15.80 26.47
C ARG A 251 -51.43 15.65 25.04
N LYS A 252 -52.67 15.15 24.88
CA LYS A 252 -53.33 15.09 23.55
C LYS A 252 -53.55 16.44 22.95
#